data_af7d87a689df0dab9316e727204ba656
#
_entry.id   af7d87a689df0dab9316e727204ba656
#
_cell.length_a   1.000
_cell.length_b   1.000
_cell.length_c   1.000
_cell.angle_alpha   90.00
_cell.angle_beta   90.00
_cell.angle_gamma   90.00
#
_symmetry.space_group_name_H-M   'P 1'
#
loop_
_entity.id
_entity.type
_entity.pdbx_description
1 polymer ?
#
loop_
_entity_poly.entity_id
_entity_poly.type
_entity_poly.pdbx_seq_one_letter_code
_entity_poly.pdbx_strand_id
1 'polypeptide(L)'
;MKRSKKVTVGIIIFFIIVATVIGGRTAMGIYFKKKFGKRPPPGVIVEIVSEKKFSQTIESYCTALSSKTTSFKIKKSELVEPIDFEAKIKKGDVIARLSSKTIIAPFEGRIGTRGISSSILGTDSIILTLDDSEKIFCDLQIPEVFAAVLKKDLKVNAKFLAYKDKLYEGIIVSKASRVDAQTRSILARAQINNEDLEILPGSLLDIELLYNEKESLSVADTAIIFEDEKKFVYKVLDSNRIEKTEVVTGIRREGNLEILEGLSVNDKVVREGLTRLADGIVVKPIIR
;
A
#
# COMPACT_ATOMS: atom_id res chain seq x y z
N MET A 1 -76.75 44.29 40.91
CA MET A 1 -76.25 42.87 41.08
C MET A 1 -76.02 42.02 39.82
N LYS A 2 -76.50 42.46 38.63
CA LYS A 2 -76.26 41.62 37.39
C LYS A 2 -74.89 41.79 36.69
N ARG A 3 -74.16 42.88 36.97
CA ARG A 3 -72.83 43.12 36.33
C ARG A 3 -71.65 42.30 36.94
N SER A 4 -71.70 42.10 38.23
CA SER A 4 -70.63 41.33 38.93
C SER A 4 -70.59 39.85 38.54
N LYS A 5 -71.77 39.19 38.35
CA LYS A 5 -71.80 37.77 37.89
C LYS A 5 -71.19 37.57 36.47
N LYS A 6 -71.38 38.53 35.58
CA LYS A 6 -70.79 38.41 34.23
C LYS A 6 -69.24 38.55 34.22
N VAL A 7 -68.72 39.40 35.11
CA VAL A 7 -67.26 39.53 35.29
C VAL A 7 -66.64 38.26 35.89
N THR A 8 -67.29 37.70 36.91
CA THR A 8 -66.86 36.43 37.59
C THR A 8 -66.81 35.27 36.56
N VAL A 9 -67.91 35.13 35.76
CA VAL A 9 -67.97 34.08 34.72
C VAL A 9 -66.85 34.30 33.63
N GLY A 10 -66.55 35.53 33.23
CA GLY A 10 -65.48 35.85 32.30
C GLY A 10 -64.09 35.48 32.82
N ILE A 11 -63.83 35.71 34.11
CA ILE A 11 -62.58 35.34 34.78
C ILE A 11 -62.42 33.82 34.82
N ILE A 12 -63.54 33.09 35.19
CA ILE A 12 -63.48 31.62 35.21
C ILE A 12 -63.21 31.02 33.84
N ILE A 13 -63.89 31.55 32.80
CA ILE A 13 -63.59 31.12 31.37
C ILE A 13 -62.19 31.39 31.02
N PHE A 14 -61.64 32.58 31.38
CA PHE A 14 -60.22 32.91 31.09
C PHE A 14 -59.26 31.90 31.75
N PHE A 15 -59.48 31.57 33.04
CA PHE A 15 -58.65 30.56 33.74
C PHE A 15 -58.79 29.18 33.15
N ILE A 16 -59.97 28.78 32.69
CA ILE A 16 -60.19 27.49 32.02
C ILE A 16 -59.40 27.44 30.68
N ILE A 17 -59.44 28.53 29.90
CA ILE A 17 -58.69 28.62 28.63
C ILE A 17 -57.17 28.53 28.91
N VAL A 18 -56.68 29.28 29.89
CA VAL A 18 -55.28 29.26 30.28
C VAL A 18 -54.85 27.86 30.75
N ALA A 19 -55.66 27.23 31.57
CA ALA A 19 -55.38 25.85 32.05
C ALA A 19 -55.39 24.84 30.90
N THR A 20 -56.30 24.96 29.94
CA THR A 20 -56.34 24.08 28.74
C THR A 20 -55.15 24.29 27.84
N VAL A 21 -54.70 25.54 27.62
CA VAL A 21 -53.50 25.83 26.84
C VAL A 21 -52.22 25.30 27.50
N ILE A 22 -52.09 25.51 28.83
CA ILE A 22 -50.95 24.98 29.60
C ILE A 22 -50.94 23.44 29.60
N GLY A 23 -52.11 22.83 29.87
CA GLY A 23 -52.29 21.38 29.85
C GLY A 23 -52.01 20.76 28.48
N GLY A 24 -52.52 21.39 27.42
CA GLY A 24 -52.25 20.96 26.05
C GLY A 24 -50.77 21.04 25.68
N ARG A 25 -50.13 22.15 26.10
CA ARG A 25 -48.69 22.34 25.83
C ARG A 25 -47.80 21.35 26.58
N THR A 26 -48.14 21.05 27.84
CA THR A 26 -47.42 20.05 28.64
C THR A 26 -47.65 18.63 28.13
N ALA A 27 -48.90 18.27 27.81
CA ALA A 27 -49.21 16.96 27.22
C ALA A 27 -48.53 16.75 25.87
N MET A 28 -48.52 17.79 25.02
CA MET A 28 -47.82 17.77 23.72
C MET A 28 -46.30 17.66 23.90
N GLY A 29 -45.73 18.35 24.87
CA GLY A 29 -44.31 18.23 25.22
C GLY A 29 -43.92 16.82 25.68
N ILE A 30 -44.76 16.20 26.52
CA ILE A 30 -44.55 14.81 26.98
C ILE A 30 -44.69 13.81 25.81
N TYR A 31 -45.68 14.01 24.94
CA TYR A 31 -45.92 13.17 23.77
C TYR A 31 -44.75 13.24 22.79
N PHE A 32 -44.26 14.45 22.46
CA PHE A 32 -43.09 14.61 21.60
C PHE A 32 -41.81 14.05 22.20
N LYS A 33 -41.61 14.26 23.52
CA LYS A 33 -40.46 13.69 24.25
C LYS A 33 -40.48 12.17 24.26
N LYS A 34 -41.67 11.53 24.35
CA LYS A 34 -41.84 10.08 24.32
C LYS A 34 -41.67 9.49 22.91
N LYS A 35 -42.16 10.19 21.88
CA LYS A 35 -42.15 9.72 20.49
C LYS A 35 -40.84 10.02 19.75
N PHE A 36 -40.18 11.13 20.05
CA PHE A 36 -38.96 11.59 19.34
C PHE A 36 -37.73 11.70 20.26
N GLY A 37 -37.85 11.45 21.54
CA GLY A 37 -36.78 11.60 22.52
C GLY A 37 -35.70 10.51 22.48
N LYS A 38 -35.97 9.37 21.86
CA LYS A 38 -34.98 8.32 21.67
C LYS A 38 -34.57 8.30 20.18
N ARG A 39 -33.49 8.98 19.85
CA ARG A 39 -32.87 8.81 18.54
C ARG A 39 -32.45 7.35 18.43
N PRO A 40 -32.70 6.68 17.30
CA PRO A 40 -32.16 5.34 17.07
C PRO A 40 -30.65 5.35 17.21
N PRO A 41 -30.04 4.29 17.73
CA PRO A 41 -28.58 4.21 17.83
C PRO A 41 -27.96 4.41 16.47
N PRO A 42 -26.90 5.21 16.36
CA PRO A 42 -26.21 5.44 15.09
C PRO A 42 -25.65 4.12 14.56
N GLY A 43 -25.82 3.89 13.25
CA GLY A 43 -25.17 2.76 12.56
C GLY A 43 -23.69 3.07 12.38
N VAL A 44 -22.84 2.10 12.67
CA VAL A 44 -21.39 2.19 12.50
C VAL A 44 -20.86 0.95 11.80
N ILE A 45 -19.85 1.12 10.92
CA ILE A 45 -19.14 -0.01 10.32
C ILE A 45 -18.05 -0.43 11.29
N VAL A 46 -18.04 -1.72 11.60
CA VAL A 46 -17.13 -2.33 12.58
C VAL A 46 -16.25 -3.35 11.87
N GLU A 47 -14.97 -3.33 12.19
CA GLU A 47 -14.02 -4.39 11.83
C GLU A 47 -13.62 -5.19 13.08
N ILE A 48 -13.18 -6.41 12.84
CA ILE A 48 -12.64 -7.29 13.88
C ILE A 48 -11.12 -7.18 13.84
N VAL A 49 -10.51 -6.88 14.98
CA VAL A 49 -9.05 -6.83 15.13
C VAL A 49 -8.47 -8.20 14.87
N SER A 50 -7.58 -8.28 13.90
CA SER A 50 -6.88 -9.49 13.49
C SER A 50 -5.39 -9.23 13.35
N GLU A 51 -4.59 -10.29 13.38
CA GLU A 51 -3.17 -10.20 13.13
C GLU A 51 -2.91 -10.08 11.63
N LYS A 52 -2.00 -9.18 11.25
CA LYS A 52 -1.46 -9.02 9.90
C LYS A 52 0.05 -8.91 9.93
N LYS A 53 0.66 -9.18 8.78
CA LYS A 53 2.10 -9.00 8.61
C LYS A 53 2.44 -7.54 8.38
N PHE A 54 3.31 -7.01 9.20
CA PHE A 54 3.90 -5.69 9.07
C PHE A 54 5.40 -5.82 8.84
N SER A 55 5.92 -5.02 7.93
CA SER A 55 7.35 -4.90 7.66
C SER A 55 7.73 -3.45 7.51
N GLN A 56 8.93 -3.11 7.94
CA GLN A 56 9.56 -1.85 7.57
C GLN A 56 10.11 -1.98 6.14
N THR A 57 10.24 -0.84 5.45
CA THR A 57 10.72 -0.80 4.07
C THR A 57 11.93 0.11 3.94
N ILE A 58 12.85 -0.29 3.07
CA ILE A 58 13.90 0.59 2.54
C ILE A 58 13.57 0.76 1.06
N GLU A 59 13.34 2.01 0.65
CA GLU A 59 13.09 2.35 -0.74
C GLU A 59 14.41 2.65 -1.45
N SER A 60 14.55 2.17 -2.66
CA SER A 60 15.69 2.40 -3.52
C SER A 60 15.28 2.26 -4.98
N TYR A 61 16.17 2.51 -5.89
CA TYR A 61 15.95 2.28 -7.32
C TYR A 61 17.22 1.72 -7.95
N CYS A 62 17.06 1.06 -9.07
CA CYS A 62 18.17 0.47 -9.81
C CYS A 62 17.90 0.37 -11.30
N THR A 63 18.95 0.09 -12.03
CA THR A 63 18.84 -0.34 -13.43
C THR A 63 18.83 -1.86 -13.51
N ALA A 64 17.85 -2.40 -14.23
CA ALA A 64 17.73 -3.83 -14.49
C ALA A 64 18.90 -4.37 -15.28
N LEU A 65 19.53 -5.41 -14.80
CA LEU A 65 20.65 -6.09 -15.45
C LEU A 65 20.28 -7.54 -15.76
N SER A 66 20.60 -8.01 -16.96
CA SER A 66 20.44 -9.44 -17.30
C SER A 66 21.31 -10.33 -16.41
N SER A 67 20.89 -11.57 -16.20
CA SER A 67 21.71 -12.56 -15.48
C SER A 67 23.00 -12.88 -16.24
N LYS A 68 22.90 -12.94 -17.57
CA LYS A 68 24.02 -13.10 -18.48
C LYS A 68 23.83 -12.19 -19.68
N THR A 69 24.91 -11.58 -20.13
CA THR A 69 24.96 -10.77 -21.33
C THR A 69 26.20 -11.12 -22.13
N THR A 70 26.06 -11.27 -23.43
CA THR A 70 27.20 -11.27 -24.36
C THR A 70 26.93 -10.29 -25.50
N SER A 71 27.99 -9.70 -26.03
CA SER A 71 27.85 -8.67 -27.05
C SER A 71 28.69 -9.04 -28.28
N PHE A 72 28.13 -8.81 -29.44
CA PHE A 72 28.77 -9.08 -30.74
C PHE A 72 28.80 -7.79 -31.55
N LYS A 73 30.00 -7.31 -31.89
CA LYS A 73 30.16 -6.22 -32.85
C LYS A 73 30.07 -6.79 -34.26
N ILE A 74 29.11 -6.30 -35.04
CA ILE A 74 28.91 -6.72 -36.43
C ILE A 74 28.82 -5.49 -37.34
N LYS A 75 29.13 -5.67 -38.62
CA LYS A 75 28.86 -4.67 -39.67
C LYS A 75 27.51 -4.98 -40.32
N LYS A 76 26.70 -3.95 -40.50
CA LYS A 76 25.39 -4.10 -41.17
C LYS A 76 25.54 -4.59 -42.59
N SER A 77 26.58 -4.15 -43.31
CA SER A 77 26.91 -4.55 -44.68
C SER A 77 27.28 -6.04 -44.82
N GLU A 78 27.69 -6.70 -43.72
CA GLU A 78 28.05 -8.12 -43.73
C GLU A 78 26.81 -9.04 -43.43
N LEU A 79 25.67 -8.48 -43.03
CA LEU A 79 24.48 -9.28 -42.72
C LEU A 79 23.90 -9.91 -43.98
N VAL A 80 23.76 -11.22 -43.98
CA VAL A 80 23.14 -12.02 -45.07
C VAL A 80 21.63 -12.05 -44.95
N GLU A 81 21.12 -12.07 -43.72
CA GLU A 81 19.68 -12.14 -43.39
C GLU A 81 19.35 -11.10 -42.33
N PRO A 82 18.11 -10.57 -42.29
CA PRO A 82 17.64 -9.72 -41.22
C PRO A 82 17.69 -10.44 -39.88
N ILE A 83 17.95 -9.71 -38.78
CA ILE A 83 17.96 -10.24 -37.43
C ILE A 83 16.53 -10.17 -36.88
N ASP A 84 16.03 -11.29 -36.36
CA ASP A 84 14.78 -11.35 -35.61
C ASP A 84 15.03 -11.04 -34.13
N PHE A 85 14.61 -9.85 -33.70
CA PHE A 85 14.75 -9.41 -32.31
C PHE A 85 13.68 -9.95 -31.37
N GLU A 86 12.61 -10.56 -31.89
CA GLU A 86 11.51 -11.09 -31.08
C GLU A 86 11.73 -12.56 -30.71
N ALA A 87 12.56 -13.26 -31.48
CA ALA A 87 12.81 -14.68 -31.28
C ALA A 87 13.49 -14.97 -29.94
N LYS A 88 12.98 -15.98 -29.23
CA LYS A 88 13.68 -16.62 -28.12
C LYS A 88 14.74 -17.56 -28.70
N ILE A 89 16.00 -17.26 -28.45
CA ILE A 89 17.16 -17.99 -28.98
C ILE A 89 17.61 -19.02 -27.95
N LYS A 90 17.77 -20.28 -28.36
CA LYS A 90 18.33 -21.32 -27.51
C LYS A 90 19.86 -21.38 -27.69
N LYS A 91 20.52 -21.99 -26.70
CA LYS A 91 21.94 -22.29 -26.80
C LYS A 91 22.25 -23.13 -28.06
N GLY A 92 23.15 -22.66 -28.89
CA GLY A 92 23.54 -23.33 -30.15
C GLY A 92 22.81 -22.81 -31.38
N ASP A 93 21.75 -22.02 -31.24
CA ASP A 93 21.02 -21.44 -32.38
C ASP A 93 21.85 -20.32 -33.04
N VAL A 94 21.53 -20.05 -34.30
CA VAL A 94 22.15 -18.97 -35.07
C VAL A 94 21.51 -17.63 -34.69
N ILE A 95 22.33 -16.70 -34.17
CA ILE A 95 21.93 -15.32 -33.88
C ILE A 95 21.95 -14.46 -35.13
N ALA A 96 23.05 -14.56 -35.92
CA ALA A 96 23.23 -13.81 -37.13
C ALA A 96 24.14 -14.55 -38.10
N ARG A 97 23.81 -14.49 -39.41
CA ARG A 97 24.65 -14.96 -40.50
C ARG A 97 25.33 -13.76 -41.17
N LEU A 98 26.64 -13.74 -41.09
CA LEU A 98 27.47 -12.74 -41.76
C LEU A 98 28.13 -13.37 -42.97
N SER A 99 28.48 -12.58 -43.98
CA SER A 99 29.23 -13.05 -45.12
C SER A 99 30.58 -13.69 -44.75
N SER A 100 31.17 -13.26 -43.63
CA SER A 100 32.47 -13.74 -43.13
C SER A 100 32.35 -14.88 -42.11
N LYS A 101 31.26 -14.97 -41.34
CA LYS A 101 31.06 -15.96 -40.27
C LYS A 101 29.61 -16.06 -39.80
N THR A 102 29.27 -17.17 -39.10
CA THR A 102 28.03 -17.33 -38.40
C THR A 102 28.21 -17.11 -36.91
N ILE A 103 27.32 -16.32 -36.30
CA ILE A 103 27.29 -16.09 -34.85
C ILE A 103 26.29 -17.04 -34.23
N ILE A 104 26.77 -17.84 -33.27
CA ILE A 104 25.98 -18.87 -32.55
C ILE A 104 25.78 -18.44 -31.11
N ALA A 105 24.59 -18.70 -30.55
CA ALA A 105 24.24 -18.38 -29.20
C ALA A 105 25.01 -19.24 -28.18
N PRO A 106 25.77 -18.66 -27.25
CA PRO A 106 26.47 -19.38 -26.20
C PRO A 106 25.57 -19.85 -25.08
N PHE A 107 24.40 -19.22 -24.90
CA PHE A 107 23.37 -19.55 -23.92
C PHE A 107 21.99 -19.15 -24.48
N GLU A 108 20.93 -19.53 -23.78
CA GLU A 108 19.56 -19.17 -24.10
C GLU A 108 19.27 -17.73 -23.70
N GLY A 109 18.54 -16.97 -24.54
CA GLY A 109 18.20 -15.58 -24.25
C GLY A 109 17.44 -14.89 -25.37
N ARG A 110 17.33 -13.58 -25.28
CA ARG A 110 16.77 -12.71 -26.33
C ARG A 110 17.83 -11.82 -26.94
N ILE A 111 17.64 -11.54 -28.21
CA ILE A 111 18.54 -10.63 -28.92
C ILE A 111 18.10 -9.19 -28.65
N GLY A 112 19.07 -8.37 -28.29
CA GLY A 112 18.93 -6.93 -28.18
C GLY A 112 19.96 -6.16 -28.97
N THR A 113 19.88 -4.85 -28.90
CA THR A 113 20.91 -3.96 -29.45
C THR A 113 21.39 -2.98 -28.39
N ARG A 114 22.67 -2.73 -28.37
CA ARG A 114 23.24 -1.66 -27.55
C ARG A 114 23.53 -0.44 -28.41
N GLY A 115 22.81 0.68 -28.08
CA GLY A 115 23.08 1.96 -28.72
C GLY A 115 24.44 2.52 -28.27
N ILE A 116 25.38 2.60 -29.19
CA ILE A 116 26.64 3.32 -29.00
C ILE A 116 26.75 4.35 -30.12
N SER A 117 27.27 5.54 -29.79
CA SER A 117 27.41 6.62 -30.73
C SER A 117 28.17 6.14 -32.01
N SER A 118 27.64 6.51 -33.16
CA SER A 118 28.24 6.22 -34.47
C SER A 118 29.66 6.80 -34.63
N SER A 119 29.98 7.85 -33.86
CA SER A 119 31.35 8.41 -33.81
C SER A 119 32.37 7.43 -33.19
N ILE A 120 31.92 6.49 -32.36
CA ILE A 120 32.79 5.49 -31.72
C ILE A 120 32.80 4.19 -32.51
N LEU A 121 31.64 3.75 -33.03
CA LEU A 121 31.49 2.46 -33.71
C LEU A 121 31.66 2.52 -35.20
N GLY A 122 31.44 3.67 -35.83
CA GLY A 122 31.23 3.84 -37.26
C GLY A 122 29.76 3.61 -37.66
N THR A 123 29.34 4.25 -38.75
CA THR A 123 27.93 4.24 -39.20
C THR A 123 27.42 2.87 -39.64
N ASP A 124 28.32 1.98 -40.07
CA ASP A 124 27.98 0.62 -40.54
C ASP A 124 28.00 -0.44 -39.41
N SER A 125 28.43 -0.10 -38.20
CA SER A 125 28.56 -1.09 -37.12
C SER A 125 27.39 -1.02 -36.13
N ILE A 126 26.92 -2.20 -35.68
CA ILE A 126 25.99 -2.36 -34.58
C ILE A 126 26.57 -3.31 -33.55
N ILE A 127 26.15 -3.16 -32.30
CA ILE A 127 26.39 -4.13 -31.24
C ILE A 127 25.10 -4.87 -30.98
N LEU A 128 25.09 -6.16 -31.29
CA LEU A 128 24.06 -7.07 -30.86
C LEU A 128 24.36 -7.55 -29.45
N THR A 129 23.34 -7.71 -28.63
CA THR A 129 23.44 -8.39 -27.34
C THR A 129 22.57 -9.65 -27.35
N LEU A 130 23.01 -10.66 -26.64
CA LEU A 130 22.20 -11.78 -26.24
C LEU A 130 22.09 -11.72 -24.74
N ASP A 131 20.88 -11.58 -24.24
CA ASP A 131 20.55 -11.32 -22.84
C ASP A 131 19.66 -12.43 -22.28
N ASP A 132 20.14 -13.10 -21.22
CA ASP A 132 19.34 -13.99 -20.37
C ASP A 132 18.66 -13.16 -19.29
N SER A 133 17.36 -12.92 -19.45
CA SER A 133 16.57 -12.00 -18.64
C SER A 133 15.48 -12.67 -17.82
N GLU A 134 15.43 -14.01 -17.70
CA GLU A 134 14.49 -14.72 -16.82
C GLU A 134 14.69 -14.33 -15.35
N LYS A 135 15.91 -13.93 -15.01
CA LYS A 135 16.28 -13.33 -13.73
C LYS A 135 16.96 -12.00 -14.00
N ILE A 136 16.44 -10.98 -13.34
CA ILE A 136 17.01 -9.63 -13.40
C ILE A 136 17.84 -9.41 -12.14
N PHE A 137 19.05 -8.92 -12.32
CA PHE A 137 19.87 -8.41 -11.22
C PHE A 137 19.73 -6.90 -11.12
N CYS A 138 19.86 -6.43 -9.89
CA CYS A 138 19.67 -5.05 -9.51
C CYS A 138 20.72 -4.67 -8.48
N ASP A 139 21.61 -3.76 -8.83
CA ASP A 139 22.62 -3.25 -7.91
C ASP A 139 22.07 -2.02 -7.19
N LEU A 140 21.93 -2.14 -5.87
CA LEU A 140 21.29 -1.18 -4.98
C LEU A 140 22.33 -0.49 -4.10
N GLN A 141 22.24 0.82 -3.98
CA GLN A 141 23.02 1.59 -3.01
C GLN A 141 22.17 1.84 -1.76
N ILE A 142 22.43 1.08 -0.72
CA ILE A 142 21.66 1.15 0.54
C ILE A 142 22.43 1.99 1.56
N PRO A 143 21.81 3.03 2.14
CA PRO A 143 22.48 3.87 3.13
C PRO A 143 23.06 3.08 4.31
N GLU A 144 24.23 3.47 4.80
CA GLU A 144 24.96 2.74 5.85
C GLU A 144 24.17 2.59 7.16
N VAL A 145 23.21 3.47 7.43
CA VAL A 145 22.30 3.39 8.60
C VAL A 145 21.53 2.06 8.63
N PHE A 146 21.31 1.43 7.49
CA PHE A 146 20.62 0.14 7.38
C PHE A 146 21.58 -1.07 7.39
N ALA A 147 22.88 -0.88 7.67
CA ALA A 147 23.90 -1.94 7.64
C ALA A 147 23.55 -3.16 8.52
N ALA A 148 22.93 -2.89 9.69
CA ALA A 148 22.55 -3.92 10.66
C ALA A 148 21.40 -4.82 10.17
N VAL A 149 20.47 -4.28 9.38
CA VAL A 149 19.29 -5.01 8.88
C VAL A 149 19.51 -5.56 7.48
N LEU A 150 20.47 -5.03 6.72
CA LEU A 150 20.80 -5.49 5.37
C LEU A 150 21.50 -6.85 5.43
N LYS A 151 20.81 -7.88 4.98
CA LYS A 151 21.32 -9.27 4.95
C LYS A 151 20.88 -9.99 3.69
N LYS A 152 21.54 -11.11 3.39
CA LYS A 152 21.12 -12.02 2.32
C LYS A 152 19.69 -12.53 2.61
N ASP A 153 18.97 -12.86 1.56
CA ASP A 153 17.61 -13.41 1.56
C ASP A 153 16.52 -12.43 2.08
N LEU A 154 16.83 -11.14 2.27
CA LEU A 154 15.80 -10.13 2.46
C LEU A 154 14.90 -10.09 1.23
N LYS A 155 13.59 -10.05 1.46
CA LYS A 155 12.59 -9.92 0.40
C LYS A 155 12.67 -8.56 -0.25
N VAL A 156 12.49 -8.56 -1.55
CA VAL A 156 12.49 -7.37 -2.41
C VAL A 156 11.24 -7.38 -3.25
N ASN A 157 10.52 -6.27 -3.26
CA ASN A 157 9.46 -5.99 -4.21
C ASN A 157 9.98 -4.97 -5.22
N ALA A 158 9.91 -5.31 -6.50
CA ALA A 158 10.27 -4.41 -7.57
C ALA A 158 9.02 -3.97 -8.33
N LYS A 159 8.96 -2.68 -8.67
CA LYS A 159 7.91 -2.09 -9.52
C LYS A 159 8.56 -1.60 -10.81
N PHE A 160 7.96 -1.97 -11.94
CA PHE A 160 8.35 -1.48 -13.25
C PHE A 160 7.24 -0.56 -13.78
N LEU A 161 7.56 0.70 -14.05
CA LEU A 161 6.57 1.72 -14.41
C LEU A 161 5.72 1.39 -15.64
N ALA A 162 6.21 0.53 -16.53
CA ALA A 162 5.44 0.08 -17.69
C ALA A 162 4.25 -0.82 -17.30
N TYR A 163 4.34 -1.50 -16.14
CA TYR A 163 3.31 -2.40 -15.60
C TYR A 163 2.96 -1.97 -14.18
N LYS A 164 2.22 -0.86 -14.06
CA LYS A 164 2.01 -0.12 -12.79
C LYS A 164 1.40 -0.94 -11.66
N ASP A 165 0.55 -1.92 -12.00
CA ASP A 165 -0.19 -2.72 -11.01
C ASP A 165 0.48 -4.06 -10.73
N LYS A 166 1.67 -4.32 -11.29
CA LYS A 166 2.40 -5.57 -11.12
C LYS A 166 3.60 -5.39 -10.21
N LEU A 167 3.70 -6.29 -9.22
CA LEU A 167 4.87 -6.42 -8.35
C LEU A 167 5.68 -7.63 -8.79
N TYR A 168 6.98 -7.44 -8.89
CA TYR A 168 7.94 -8.51 -9.18
C TYR A 168 8.70 -8.82 -7.90
N GLU A 169 8.61 -10.06 -7.46
CA GLU A 169 9.26 -10.50 -6.23
C GLU A 169 10.72 -10.88 -6.48
N GLY A 170 11.55 -10.63 -5.49
CA GLY A 170 12.95 -10.97 -5.51
C GLY A 170 13.55 -11.08 -4.11
N ILE A 171 14.85 -11.28 -4.06
CA ILE A 171 15.62 -11.37 -2.82
C ILE A 171 16.98 -10.70 -2.97
N ILE A 172 17.56 -10.26 -1.84
CA ILE A 172 18.96 -9.85 -1.79
C ILE A 172 19.86 -11.10 -1.86
N VAL A 173 20.68 -11.21 -2.90
CA VAL A 173 21.59 -12.35 -3.10
C VAL A 173 22.98 -12.10 -2.55
N SER A 174 23.42 -10.84 -2.50
CA SER A 174 24.73 -10.48 -1.95
C SER A 174 24.74 -9.02 -1.46
N LYS A 175 25.68 -8.72 -0.55
CA LYS A 175 26.01 -7.36 -0.13
C LYS A 175 27.54 -7.19 -0.07
N ALA A 176 28.01 -5.99 -0.32
CA ALA A 176 29.40 -5.66 -0.15
C ALA A 176 29.81 -5.73 1.34
N SER A 177 31.06 -6.10 1.57
CA SER A 177 31.64 -6.13 2.93
C SER A 177 32.16 -4.77 3.42
N ARG A 178 32.06 -3.74 2.56
CA ARG A 178 32.59 -2.40 2.82
C ARG A 178 31.56 -1.34 2.47
N VAL A 179 31.53 -0.28 3.26
CA VAL A 179 30.77 0.95 2.96
C VAL A 179 31.60 1.79 1.98
N ASP A 180 30.96 2.32 0.96
CA ASP A 180 31.53 3.36 0.12
C ASP A 180 31.56 4.68 0.90
N ALA A 181 32.76 5.21 1.15
CA ALA A 181 32.95 6.41 1.96
C ALA A 181 32.47 7.70 1.24
N GLN A 182 32.36 7.70 -0.08
CA GLN A 182 31.90 8.87 -0.84
C GLN A 182 30.38 8.97 -0.83
N THR A 183 29.68 7.84 -1.02
CA THR A 183 28.21 7.80 -1.08
C THR A 183 27.56 7.45 0.26
N ARG A 184 28.35 7.04 1.26
CA ARG A 184 27.87 6.54 2.56
C ARG A 184 26.83 5.42 2.41
N SER A 185 27.07 4.52 1.44
CA SER A 185 26.18 3.42 1.11
C SER A 185 26.91 2.07 1.04
N ILE A 186 26.11 1.01 1.15
CA ILE A 186 26.53 -0.38 0.99
C ILE A 186 25.93 -0.88 -0.32
N LEU A 187 26.77 -1.40 -1.22
CA LEU A 187 26.30 -2.04 -2.43
C LEU A 187 25.65 -3.38 -2.09
N ALA A 188 24.39 -3.57 -2.49
CA ALA A 188 23.68 -4.83 -2.40
C ALA A 188 23.16 -5.23 -3.77
N ARG A 189 23.15 -6.53 -4.05
CA ARG A 189 22.58 -7.07 -5.28
C ARG A 189 21.31 -7.81 -4.98
N ALA A 190 20.21 -7.38 -5.60
CA ALA A 190 18.94 -8.08 -5.63
C ALA A 190 18.86 -8.95 -6.89
N GLN A 191 18.18 -10.10 -6.77
CA GLN A 191 17.73 -10.93 -7.87
C GLN A 191 16.22 -10.90 -7.89
N ILE A 192 15.63 -10.53 -9.02
CA ILE A 192 14.20 -10.35 -9.24
C ILE A 192 13.74 -11.39 -10.26
N ASN A 193 12.64 -12.05 -10.01
CA ASN A 193 12.03 -13.00 -10.94
C ASN A 193 11.36 -12.25 -12.10
N ASN A 194 11.61 -12.69 -13.32
CA ASN A 194 11.10 -12.09 -14.55
C ASN A 194 10.68 -13.17 -15.55
N GLU A 195 9.89 -14.13 -15.07
CA GLU A 195 9.48 -15.30 -15.87
C GLU A 195 8.71 -14.91 -17.14
N ASP A 196 7.91 -13.84 -17.06
CA ASP A 196 7.15 -13.32 -18.21
C ASP A 196 8.02 -12.47 -19.17
N LEU A 197 9.29 -12.25 -18.84
CA LEU A 197 10.25 -11.44 -19.63
C LEU A 197 9.80 -10.00 -19.90
N GLU A 198 8.96 -9.45 -19.02
CA GLU A 198 8.40 -8.09 -19.14
C GLU A 198 9.41 -7.01 -18.75
N ILE A 199 10.27 -7.30 -17.76
CA ILE A 199 11.35 -6.38 -17.39
C ILE A 199 12.47 -6.51 -18.40
N LEU A 200 12.71 -5.43 -19.13
CA LEU A 200 13.79 -5.37 -20.10
C LEU A 200 15.09 -4.92 -19.44
N PRO A 201 16.24 -5.52 -19.78
CA PRO A 201 17.53 -5.01 -19.34
C PRO A 201 17.71 -3.53 -19.70
N GLY A 202 18.21 -2.74 -18.75
CA GLY A 202 18.32 -1.29 -18.87
C GLY A 202 17.13 -0.50 -18.34
N SER A 203 16.02 -1.16 -17.99
CA SER A 203 14.88 -0.51 -17.36
C SER A 203 15.19 0.01 -15.95
N LEU A 204 14.57 1.12 -15.58
CA LEU A 204 14.57 1.61 -14.21
C LEU A 204 13.50 0.86 -13.40
N LEU A 205 13.86 0.38 -12.22
CA LEU A 205 12.98 -0.29 -11.28
C LEU A 205 12.97 0.47 -9.96
N ASP A 206 11.77 0.66 -9.40
CA ASP A 206 11.57 1.07 -8.02
C ASP A 206 11.61 -0.17 -7.13
N ILE A 207 12.39 -0.11 -6.06
CA ILE A 207 12.70 -1.25 -5.21
C ILE A 207 12.29 -0.95 -3.77
N GLU A 208 11.52 -1.86 -3.19
CA GLU A 208 11.19 -1.88 -1.77
C GLU A 208 11.83 -3.12 -1.11
N LEU A 209 12.83 -2.93 -0.23
CA LEU A 209 13.37 -4.01 0.60
C LEU A 209 12.54 -4.11 1.87
N LEU A 210 12.10 -5.32 2.19
CA LEU A 210 11.28 -5.59 3.37
C LEU A 210 12.15 -6.14 4.49
N TYR A 211 12.11 -5.49 5.67
CA TYR A 211 12.85 -5.95 6.84
C TYR A 211 12.01 -5.85 8.12
N ASN A 212 12.44 -6.52 9.20
CA ASN A 212 11.71 -6.59 10.47
C ASN A 212 10.24 -7.03 10.29
N GLU A 213 10.03 -8.03 9.41
CA GLU A 213 8.69 -8.60 9.22
C GLU A 213 8.23 -9.28 10.50
N LYS A 214 7.04 -8.89 10.98
CA LYS A 214 6.40 -9.46 12.18
C LYS A 214 4.89 -9.51 12.01
N GLU A 215 4.24 -10.43 12.71
CA GLU A 215 2.80 -10.45 12.87
C GLU A 215 2.41 -9.58 14.05
N SER A 216 1.42 -8.73 13.88
CA SER A 216 0.95 -7.79 14.90
C SER A 216 -0.51 -7.45 14.67
N LEU A 217 -1.18 -6.98 15.74
CA LEU A 217 -2.58 -6.56 15.63
C LEU A 217 -2.74 -5.43 14.64
N SER A 218 -3.81 -5.48 13.88
CA SER A 218 -4.11 -4.56 12.80
C SER A 218 -5.51 -3.99 12.91
N VAL A 219 -5.62 -2.70 12.67
CA VAL A 219 -6.88 -2.01 12.40
C VAL A 219 -6.73 -1.16 11.14
N ALA A 220 -7.85 -0.83 10.49
CA ALA A 220 -7.83 0.15 9.42
C ALA A 220 -7.34 1.51 9.95
N ASP A 221 -6.56 2.21 9.18
CA ASP A 221 -6.04 3.54 9.57
C ASP A 221 -7.15 4.58 9.78
N THR A 222 -8.32 4.37 9.14
CA THR A 222 -9.53 5.18 9.31
C THR A 222 -10.21 4.99 10.67
N ALA A 223 -9.89 3.93 11.42
CA ALA A 223 -10.43 3.67 12.75
C ALA A 223 -9.80 4.52 13.85
N ILE A 224 -8.66 5.16 13.57
CA ILE A 224 -7.88 5.91 14.56
C ILE A 224 -8.40 7.34 14.70
N ILE A 225 -8.54 7.75 15.95
CA ILE A 225 -8.91 9.11 16.35
C ILE A 225 -7.68 9.75 17.00
N PHE A 226 -7.33 10.93 16.52
CA PHE A 226 -6.24 11.72 17.08
C PHE A 226 -6.83 12.78 17.99
N GLU A 227 -6.43 12.80 19.25
CA GLU A 227 -6.75 13.85 20.20
C GLU A 227 -5.46 14.26 20.92
N ASP A 228 -5.06 15.51 20.72
CA ASP A 228 -3.78 16.04 21.17
C ASP A 228 -2.61 15.14 20.70
N GLU A 229 -1.83 14.62 21.64
CA GLU A 229 -0.70 13.72 21.37
C GLU A 229 -1.07 12.23 21.45
N LYS A 230 -2.34 11.90 21.72
CA LYS A 230 -2.81 10.54 21.96
C LYS A 230 -3.66 10.03 20.80
N LYS A 231 -3.64 8.72 20.66
CA LYS A 231 -4.43 8.00 19.65
C LYS A 231 -5.43 7.11 20.34
N PHE A 232 -6.66 7.12 19.83
CA PHE A 232 -7.77 6.35 20.39
C PHE A 232 -8.47 5.58 19.28
N VAL A 233 -9.17 4.53 19.69
CA VAL A 233 -10.18 3.84 18.88
C VAL A 233 -11.49 3.75 19.64
N TYR A 234 -12.58 3.58 18.92
CA TYR A 234 -13.84 3.21 19.54
C TYR A 234 -14.04 1.70 19.48
N LYS A 235 -13.85 1.03 20.63
CA LYS A 235 -14.13 -0.39 20.80
C LYS A 235 -15.63 -0.59 21.05
N VAL A 236 -16.22 -1.58 20.40
CA VAL A 236 -17.64 -1.94 20.57
C VAL A 236 -17.73 -3.13 21.51
N LEU A 237 -18.30 -2.93 22.68
CA LEU A 237 -18.55 -3.97 23.69
C LEU A 237 -19.71 -4.88 23.24
N ASP A 238 -19.85 -6.06 23.86
CA ASP A 238 -20.97 -6.99 23.58
C ASP A 238 -22.34 -6.40 23.86
N SER A 239 -22.42 -5.40 24.73
CA SER A 239 -23.62 -4.59 24.99
C SER A 239 -23.95 -3.58 23.88
N ASN A 240 -23.20 -3.57 22.78
CA ASN A 240 -23.22 -2.55 21.71
C ASN A 240 -22.91 -1.13 22.21
N ARG A 241 -22.26 -0.98 23.35
CA ARG A 241 -21.74 0.29 23.83
C ARG A 241 -20.36 0.55 23.31
N ILE A 242 -20.07 1.82 23.04
CA ILE A 242 -18.73 2.30 22.66
C ILE A 242 -17.90 2.49 23.93
N GLU A 243 -16.66 2.02 23.86
CA GLU A 243 -15.59 2.33 24.80
C GLU A 243 -14.47 3.03 24.04
N LYS A 244 -14.11 4.23 24.47
CA LYS A 244 -12.99 4.96 23.91
C LYS A 244 -11.70 4.44 24.52
N THR A 245 -10.91 3.71 23.75
CA THR A 245 -9.70 3.01 24.19
C THR A 245 -8.48 3.69 23.63
N GLU A 246 -7.53 4.07 24.48
CA GLU A 246 -6.21 4.59 24.07
C GLU A 246 -5.39 3.45 23.47
N VAL A 247 -4.67 3.72 22.36
CA VAL A 247 -3.86 2.74 21.66
C VAL A 247 -2.48 3.28 21.35
N VAL A 248 -1.49 2.40 21.43
CA VAL A 248 -0.14 2.67 20.92
C VAL A 248 -0.04 2.03 19.53
N THR A 249 0.31 2.83 18.54
CA THR A 249 0.39 2.40 17.15
C THR A 249 1.82 2.25 16.69
N GLY A 250 2.05 1.32 15.76
CA GLY A 250 3.33 1.10 15.10
C GLY A 250 3.33 1.51 13.63
N ILE A 251 3.68 0.57 12.77
CA ILE A 251 3.84 0.75 11.32
C ILE A 251 2.48 0.93 10.65
N ARG A 252 2.41 1.86 9.69
CA ARG A 252 1.27 2.02 8.77
C ARG A 252 1.62 1.44 7.42
N ARG A 253 0.78 0.54 6.90
CA ARG A 253 0.99 -0.07 5.60
C ARG A 253 -0.34 -0.43 4.93
N GLU A 254 -0.50 -0.07 3.66
CA GLU A 254 -1.64 -0.45 2.81
C GLU A 254 -3.01 -0.18 3.46
N GLY A 255 -3.18 1.02 4.08
CA GLY A 255 -4.42 1.40 4.74
C GLY A 255 -4.68 0.71 6.09
N ASN A 256 -3.71 -0.07 6.59
CA ASN A 256 -3.76 -0.69 7.90
C ASN A 256 -2.72 -0.05 8.83
N LEU A 257 -3.04 -0.01 10.11
CA LEU A 257 -2.16 0.49 11.15
C LEU A 257 -1.91 -0.61 12.18
N GLU A 258 -0.64 -0.84 12.47
CA GLU A 258 -0.21 -1.75 13.52
C GLU A 258 -0.60 -1.22 14.89
N ILE A 259 -1.14 -2.09 15.74
CA ILE A 259 -1.44 -1.79 17.13
C ILE A 259 -0.45 -2.55 18.02
N LEU A 260 0.30 -1.78 18.81
CA LEU A 260 1.27 -2.33 19.76
C LEU A 260 0.65 -2.59 21.12
N GLU A 261 -0.27 -1.68 21.57
CA GLU A 261 -0.93 -1.77 22.86
C GLU A 261 -2.36 -1.22 22.77
N GLY A 262 -3.24 -1.69 23.66
CA GLY A 262 -4.60 -1.17 23.87
C GLY A 262 -5.72 -2.03 23.26
N LEU A 263 -5.40 -3.01 22.41
CA LEU A 263 -6.40 -3.92 21.82
C LEU A 263 -5.97 -5.39 21.96
N SER A 264 -6.97 -6.26 21.81
CA SER A 264 -6.80 -7.71 21.77
C SER A 264 -7.36 -8.28 20.46
N VAL A 265 -6.90 -9.48 20.10
CA VAL A 265 -7.47 -10.24 18.97
C VAL A 265 -8.98 -10.42 19.17
N ASN A 266 -9.76 -10.29 18.10
CA ASN A 266 -11.22 -10.35 18.07
C ASN A 266 -11.94 -9.16 18.70
N ASP A 267 -11.27 -8.13 19.18
CA ASP A 267 -11.94 -6.89 19.55
C ASP A 267 -12.67 -6.31 18.33
N LYS A 268 -13.83 -5.71 18.58
CA LYS A 268 -14.63 -5.03 17.56
C LYS A 268 -14.33 -3.54 17.62
N VAL A 269 -13.80 -2.97 16.53
CA VAL A 269 -13.42 -1.56 16.46
C VAL A 269 -14.22 -0.86 15.38
N VAL A 270 -14.68 0.35 15.66
CA VAL A 270 -15.40 1.17 14.68
C VAL A 270 -14.42 1.68 13.64
N ARG A 271 -14.66 1.31 12.38
CA ARG A 271 -13.88 1.74 11.22
C ARG A 271 -14.44 2.99 10.55
N GLU A 272 -15.80 3.10 10.49
CA GLU A 272 -16.47 4.23 9.84
C GLU A 272 -17.66 4.71 10.66
N GLY A 273 -17.95 6.02 10.60
CA GLY A 273 -19.04 6.65 11.35
C GLY A 273 -18.57 7.32 12.65
N LEU A 274 -17.31 7.59 12.81
CA LEU A 274 -16.67 8.10 14.04
C LEU A 274 -17.16 9.49 14.49
N THR A 275 -17.53 10.38 13.58
CA THR A 275 -17.78 11.82 13.83
C THR A 275 -18.94 12.12 14.80
N ARG A 276 -19.79 11.14 15.09
CA ARG A 276 -20.97 11.32 15.98
C ARG A 276 -20.89 10.45 17.21
N LEU A 277 -19.75 9.83 17.45
CA LEU A 277 -19.56 8.92 18.57
C LEU A 277 -18.99 9.66 19.78
N ALA A 278 -19.39 9.20 20.94
CA ALA A 278 -18.81 9.57 22.21
C ALA A 278 -18.75 8.33 23.10
N ASP A 279 -17.88 8.35 24.07
CA ASP A 279 -17.74 7.26 25.01
C ASP A 279 -19.08 6.89 25.68
N GLY A 280 -19.37 5.61 25.85
CA GLY A 280 -20.57 5.08 26.51
C GLY A 280 -21.85 5.08 25.69
N ILE A 281 -21.91 5.63 24.47
CA ILE A 281 -23.14 5.59 23.65
C ILE A 281 -23.38 4.19 23.09
N VAL A 282 -24.68 3.89 22.86
CA VAL A 282 -25.08 2.64 22.20
C VAL A 282 -25.12 2.85 20.70
N VAL A 283 -24.57 1.92 19.95
CA VAL A 283 -24.51 1.92 18.48
C VAL A 283 -25.19 0.68 17.89
N LYS A 284 -25.42 0.73 16.58
CA LYS A 284 -25.84 -0.45 15.80
C LYS A 284 -24.64 -0.87 14.94
N PRO A 285 -23.87 -1.90 15.38
CA PRO A 285 -22.71 -2.34 14.63
C PRO A 285 -23.12 -3.07 13.34
N ILE A 286 -22.42 -2.81 12.26
CA ILE A 286 -22.53 -3.50 10.98
C ILE A 286 -21.12 -4.03 10.70
N ILE A 287 -20.95 -5.35 10.77
CA ILE A 287 -19.67 -6.00 10.47
C ILE A 287 -19.54 -6.10 8.95
N ARG A 288 -18.40 -5.66 8.44
CA ARG A 288 -18.15 -5.67 6.98
C ARG A 288 -16.76 -6.18 6.68
#